data_a68cf2f9e1e3317b047d7d7378a926d0
#
_entry.id   a68cf2f9e1e3317b047d7d7378a926d0
#
_cell.length_a   1.000
_cell.length_b   1.000
_cell.length_c   1.000
_cell.angle_alpha   90.00
_cell.angle_beta   90.00
_cell.angle_gamma   90.00
#
_symmetry.space_group_name_H-M   'P 1'
#
loop_
_entity.id
_entity.type
_entity.pdbx_description
1 polymer ?
#
loop_
_entity_poly.entity_id
_entity_poly.type
_entity_poly.pdbx_seq_one_letter_code
_entity_poly.pdbx_strand_id
1 'polypeptide(L)'
;MIAILRLSLLVIAMGIVLGGLAAPLWHSMVTLPTYTVGSDGAATTTEKGLTQVFSTDATYCLIGLVVGLIIGCLSWVLMRRRGAWGVLAAGISACLSALACWWVGVLIGPDSFAERIASAKSGEVIPIDFALHTWVAVLVWLLAAMVPMLIASLLAARRGASRTGRAKTSTGA
;
A
#
# COMPACT_ATOMS: atom_id res chain seq x y z
N MET A 1 -28.78 7.44 -4.32
CA MET A 1 -28.06 6.95 -3.15
C MET A 1 -27.54 5.52 -3.34
N ILE A 2 -28.38 4.55 -3.68
CA ILE A 2 -28.01 3.13 -3.86
C ILE A 2 -26.88 2.90 -4.87
N ALA A 3 -26.89 3.60 -6.02
CA ALA A 3 -25.83 3.46 -7.04
C ALA A 3 -24.45 3.97 -6.57
N ILE A 4 -24.41 5.01 -5.72
CA ILE A 4 -23.16 5.49 -5.14
C ILE A 4 -22.61 4.46 -4.16
N LEU A 5 -23.45 3.93 -3.29
CA LEU A 5 -23.07 2.91 -2.32
C LEU A 5 -22.52 1.65 -3.00
N ARG A 6 -23.21 1.16 -4.05
CA ARG A 6 -22.76 -0.02 -4.82
C ARG A 6 -21.39 0.20 -5.47
N LEU A 7 -21.15 1.37 -6.07
CA LEU A 7 -19.86 1.69 -6.69
C LEU A 7 -18.76 1.85 -5.63
N SER A 8 -19.04 2.49 -4.51
CA SER A 8 -18.08 2.61 -3.41
C SER A 8 -17.69 1.24 -2.85
N LEU A 9 -18.66 0.37 -2.61
CA LEU A 9 -18.42 -1.00 -2.15
C LEU A 9 -17.59 -1.80 -3.17
N LEU A 10 -17.87 -1.63 -4.46
CA LEU A 10 -17.09 -2.30 -5.52
C LEU A 10 -15.63 -1.83 -5.51
N VAL A 11 -15.38 -0.52 -5.42
CA VAL A 11 -14.02 0.04 -5.36
C VAL A 11 -13.29 -0.47 -4.11
N ILE A 12 -13.96 -0.51 -2.97
CA ILE A 12 -13.40 -0.99 -1.72
C ILE A 12 -13.07 -2.49 -1.82
N ALA A 13 -13.98 -3.30 -2.33
CA ALA A 13 -13.76 -4.73 -2.52
C ALA A 13 -12.59 -5.02 -3.46
N MET A 14 -12.50 -4.29 -4.58
CA MET A 14 -11.36 -4.39 -5.49
C MET A 14 -10.05 -4.01 -4.80
N GLY A 15 -10.04 -2.96 -3.96
CA GLY A 15 -8.86 -2.59 -3.20
C GLY A 15 -8.41 -3.68 -2.23
N ILE A 16 -9.33 -4.27 -1.48
CA ILE A 16 -9.01 -5.38 -0.55
C ILE A 16 -8.42 -6.57 -1.31
N VAL A 17 -8.99 -6.93 -2.45
CA VAL A 17 -8.48 -8.01 -3.31
C VAL A 17 -7.07 -7.69 -3.82
N LEU A 18 -6.85 -6.47 -4.33
CA LEU A 18 -5.52 -6.04 -4.80
C LEU A 18 -4.50 -6.05 -3.68
N GLY A 19 -4.85 -5.59 -2.48
CA GLY A 19 -3.98 -5.65 -1.31
C GLY A 19 -3.64 -7.08 -0.90
N GLY A 20 -4.63 -7.97 -0.85
CA GLY A 20 -4.40 -9.39 -0.55
C GLY A 20 -3.51 -10.07 -1.58
N LEU A 21 -3.69 -9.78 -2.88
CA LEU A 21 -2.84 -10.30 -3.96
C LEU A 21 -1.43 -9.70 -3.95
N ALA A 22 -1.25 -8.49 -3.43
CA ALA A 22 0.05 -7.85 -3.28
C ALA A 22 0.89 -8.47 -2.14
N ALA A 23 0.27 -9.13 -1.17
CA ALA A 23 0.97 -9.70 -0.02
C ALA A 23 1.99 -10.80 -0.39
N PRO A 24 1.67 -11.81 -1.22
CA PRO A 24 2.67 -12.77 -1.68
C PRO A 24 3.82 -12.12 -2.45
N LEU A 25 3.53 -11.07 -3.24
CA LEU A 25 4.56 -10.31 -3.93
C LEU A 25 5.48 -9.60 -2.93
N TRP A 26 4.91 -8.96 -1.91
CA TRP A 26 5.67 -8.33 -0.83
C TRP A 26 6.58 -9.35 -0.14
N HIS A 27 6.04 -10.52 0.23
CA HIS A 27 6.81 -11.58 0.86
C HIS A 27 7.96 -12.10 -0.02
N SER A 28 7.74 -12.24 -1.33
CA SER A 28 8.75 -12.76 -2.27
C SER A 28 9.88 -11.77 -2.57
N MET A 29 9.65 -10.47 -2.40
CA MET A 29 10.63 -9.41 -2.68
C MET A 29 11.47 -9.04 -1.46
N VAL A 30 11.07 -9.47 -0.26
CA VAL A 30 11.77 -9.14 0.99
C VAL A 30 12.78 -10.23 1.34
N THR A 31 14.01 -9.82 1.64
CA THR A 31 15.01 -10.69 2.26
C THR A 31 15.08 -10.37 3.75
N LEU A 32 14.61 -11.31 4.58
CA LEU A 32 14.62 -11.13 6.02
C LEU A 32 16.05 -11.23 6.58
N PRO A 33 16.40 -10.38 7.56
CA PRO A 33 17.64 -10.56 8.29
C PRO A 33 17.62 -11.88 9.07
N THR A 34 18.78 -12.49 9.15
CA THR A 34 18.96 -13.78 9.83
C THR A 34 19.91 -13.63 11.02
N TYR A 35 19.66 -14.41 12.05
CA TYR A 35 20.53 -14.56 13.21
C TYR A 35 21.14 -15.96 13.23
N THR A 36 22.43 -16.04 13.55
CA THR A 36 23.14 -17.31 13.73
C THR A 36 23.35 -17.54 15.21
N VAL A 37 22.99 -18.72 15.67
CA VAL A 37 23.17 -19.12 17.08
C VAL A 37 24.59 -19.63 17.29
N GLY A 38 25.37 -18.97 18.14
CA GLY A 38 26.71 -19.36 18.50
C GLY A 38 26.75 -20.62 19.38
N SER A 39 27.95 -21.15 19.60
CA SER A 39 28.18 -22.28 20.51
C SER A 39 27.92 -21.95 22.00
N ASP A 40 27.90 -20.67 22.32
CA ASP A 40 27.59 -20.10 23.63
C ASP A 40 26.10 -19.78 23.82
N GLY A 41 25.27 -20.08 22.82
CA GLY A 41 23.82 -19.74 22.77
C GLY A 41 23.54 -18.28 22.43
N ALA A 42 24.56 -17.47 22.16
CA ALA A 42 24.33 -16.08 21.74
C ALA A 42 23.88 -16.00 20.27
N ALA A 43 22.85 -15.19 20.02
CA ALA A 43 22.40 -14.94 18.67
C ALA A 43 23.11 -13.70 18.09
N THR A 44 23.82 -13.87 16.99
CA THR A 44 24.53 -12.80 16.31
C THR A 44 23.98 -12.57 14.92
N THR A 45 23.95 -11.31 14.47
CA THR A 45 23.61 -10.93 13.10
C THR A 45 24.76 -10.13 12.49
N THR A 46 24.77 -10.05 11.16
CA THR A 46 25.77 -9.26 10.43
C THR A 46 25.30 -7.80 10.27
N GLU A 47 26.23 -6.87 9.98
CA GLU A 47 25.88 -5.48 9.66
C GLU A 47 24.89 -5.41 8.48
N LYS A 48 25.03 -6.29 7.50
CA LYS A 48 24.09 -6.42 6.39
C LYS A 48 22.69 -6.83 6.88
N GLY A 49 22.59 -7.69 7.90
CA GLY A 49 21.31 -8.07 8.51
C GLY A 49 20.61 -6.87 9.14
N LEU A 50 21.34 -5.97 9.81
CA LEU A 50 20.76 -4.76 10.41
C LEU A 50 20.15 -3.82 9.35
N THR A 51 20.78 -3.68 8.19
CA THR A 51 20.22 -2.84 7.11
C THR A 51 19.01 -3.48 6.43
N GLN A 52 18.91 -4.82 6.46
CA GLN A 52 17.77 -5.55 5.88
C GLN A 52 16.46 -5.38 6.66
N VAL A 53 16.50 -4.97 7.92
CA VAL A 53 15.30 -4.68 8.73
C VAL A 53 14.40 -3.65 8.02
N PHE A 54 15.00 -2.64 7.39
CA PHE A 54 14.24 -1.60 6.67
C PHE A 54 13.74 -2.04 5.29
N SER A 55 14.26 -3.14 4.74
CA SER A 55 13.86 -3.60 3.41
C SER A 55 12.39 -4.01 3.34
N THR A 56 11.84 -4.52 4.44
CA THR A 56 10.45 -4.93 4.57
C THR A 56 9.51 -3.74 4.38
N ASP A 57 9.77 -2.65 5.10
CA ASP A 57 8.98 -1.42 5.03
C ASP A 57 9.14 -0.72 3.69
N ALA A 58 10.37 -0.65 3.15
CA ALA A 58 10.64 -0.03 1.85
C ALA A 58 9.93 -0.76 0.71
N THR A 59 9.96 -2.09 0.70
CA THR A 59 9.26 -2.90 -0.32
C THR A 59 7.75 -2.75 -0.18
N TYR A 60 7.23 -2.71 1.05
CA TYR A 60 5.81 -2.45 1.29
C TYR A 60 5.38 -1.08 0.77
N CYS A 61 6.19 -0.03 0.98
CA CYS A 61 5.94 1.31 0.43
C CYS A 61 5.95 1.32 -1.10
N LEU A 62 6.91 0.61 -1.73
CA LEU A 62 7.00 0.52 -3.19
C LEU A 62 5.75 -0.14 -3.81
N ILE A 63 5.33 -1.25 -3.24
CA ILE A 63 4.10 -1.95 -3.65
C ILE A 63 2.89 -1.04 -3.41
N GLY A 64 2.85 -0.38 -2.26
CA GLY A 64 1.80 0.56 -1.88
C GLY A 64 1.67 1.74 -2.84
N LEU A 65 2.80 2.25 -3.34
CA LEU A 65 2.81 3.29 -4.37
C LEU A 65 2.10 2.80 -5.65
N VAL A 66 2.47 1.63 -6.14
CA VAL A 66 1.90 1.08 -7.39
C VAL A 66 0.42 0.75 -7.21
N VAL A 67 0.06 0.00 -6.18
CA VAL A 67 -1.33 -0.42 -5.93
C VAL A 67 -2.21 0.79 -5.60
N GLY A 68 -1.71 1.75 -4.82
CA GLY A 68 -2.41 2.99 -4.52
C GLY A 68 -2.72 3.79 -5.78
N LEU A 69 -1.75 3.98 -6.68
CA LEU A 69 -1.98 4.63 -7.98
C LEU A 69 -3.06 3.91 -8.80
N ILE A 70 -3.04 2.58 -8.85
CA ILE A 70 -4.06 1.78 -9.55
C ILE A 70 -5.44 2.03 -8.94
N ILE A 71 -5.57 1.96 -7.60
CA ILE A 71 -6.83 2.22 -6.89
C ILE A 71 -7.34 3.64 -7.19
N GLY A 72 -6.46 4.64 -7.17
CA GLY A 72 -6.82 6.03 -7.48
C GLY A 72 -7.31 6.19 -8.91
N CYS A 73 -6.64 5.60 -9.90
CA CYS A 73 -7.06 5.62 -11.29
C CYS A 73 -8.41 4.93 -11.49
N LEU A 74 -8.60 3.74 -10.93
CA LEU A 74 -9.85 2.98 -11.00
C LEU A 74 -11.01 3.76 -10.36
N SER A 75 -10.77 4.32 -9.17
CA SER A 75 -11.75 5.14 -8.45
C SER A 75 -12.16 6.36 -9.28
N TRP A 76 -11.19 7.04 -9.90
CA TRP A 76 -11.50 8.15 -10.79
C TRP A 76 -12.38 7.73 -11.97
N VAL A 77 -12.00 6.67 -12.69
CA VAL A 77 -12.76 6.20 -13.86
C VAL A 77 -14.20 5.83 -13.49
N LEU A 78 -14.37 5.11 -12.37
CA LEU A 78 -15.67 4.63 -11.94
C LEU A 78 -16.55 5.72 -11.30
N MET A 79 -15.92 6.67 -10.58
CA MET A 79 -16.65 7.63 -9.75
C MET A 79 -16.45 9.10 -10.14
N ARG A 80 -15.87 9.42 -11.31
CA ARG A 80 -15.58 10.79 -11.78
C ARG A 80 -16.78 11.75 -11.76
N ARG A 81 -18.00 11.22 -11.84
CA ARG A 81 -19.25 12.00 -11.80
C ARG A 81 -19.84 12.15 -10.39
N ARG A 82 -19.17 11.59 -9.37
CA ARG A 82 -19.68 11.52 -7.99
C ARG A 82 -18.97 12.49 -7.03
N GLY A 83 -18.04 13.32 -7.53
CA GLY A 83 -17.36 14.35 -6.75
C GLY A 83 -16.60 13.78 -5.54
N ALA A 84 -16.81 14.38 -4.37
CA ALA A 84 -16.12 14.04 -3.14
C ALA A 84 -16.29 12.57 -2.71
N TRP A 85 -17.40 11.93 -3.04
CA TRP A 85 -17.64 10.51 -2.74
C TRP A 85 -16.62 9.59 -3.40
N GLY A 86 -16.13 9.95 -4.60
CA GLY A 86 -15.07 9.21 -5.27
C GLY A 86 -13.74 9.26 -4.51
N VAL A 87 -13.40 10.43 -3.98
CA VAL A 87 -12.18 10.63 -3.17
C VAL A 87 -12.24 9.83 -1.87
N LEU A 88 -13.37 9.90 -1.16
CA LEU A 88 -13.57 9.13 0.07
C LEU A 88 -13.48 7.62 -0.18
N ALA A 89 -14.13 7.13 -1.24
CA ALA A 89 -14.10 5.72 -1.60
C ALA A 89 -12.66 5.26 -1.96
N ALA A 90 -11.90 6.09 -2.69
CA ALA A 90 -10.50 5.80 -3.01
C ALA A 90 -9.63 5.74 -1.75
N GLY A 91 -9.78 6.69 -0.84
CA GLY A 91 -9.03 6.72 0.42
C GLY A 91 -9.30 5.51 1.32
N ILE A 92 -10.58 5.20 1.53
CA ILE A 92 -10.98 4.03 2.32
C ILE A 92 -10.47 2.74 1.65
N SER A 93 -10.61 2.63 0.33
CA SER A 93 -10.13 1.48 -0.43
C SER A 93 -8.62 1.29 -0.30
N ALA A 94 -7.83 2.37 -0.40
CA ALA A 94 -6.38 2.33 -0.26
C ALA A 94 -5.95 1.91 1.16
N CYS A 95 -6.60 2.44 2.20
CA CYS A 95 -6.33 2.05 3.58
C CYS A 95 -6.65 0.56 3.82
N LEU A 96 -7.80 0.08 3.37
CA LEU A 96 -8.19 -1.32 3.53
C LEU A 96 -7.32 -2.25 2.69
N SER A 97 -6.87 -1.81 1.51
CA SER A 97 -5.91 -2.53 0.67
C SER A 97 -4.56 -2.69 1.39
N ALA A 98 -4.05 -1.62 1.99
CA ALA A 98 -2.82 -1.65 2.77
C ALA A 98 -2.94 -2.61 3.96
N LEU A 99 -4.03 -2.53 4.72
CA LEU A 99 -4.28 -3.43 5.85
C LEU A 99 -4.41 -4.89 5.41
N ALA A 100 -5.08 -5.16 4.28
CA ALA A 100 -5.20 -6.51 3.73
C ALA A 100 -3.83 -7.07 3.31
N CYS A 101 -2.98 -6.25 2.66
CA CYS A 101 -1.62 -6.63 2.30
C CYS A 101 -0.78 -6.95 3.54
N TRP A 102 -0.82 -6.08 4.55
CA TRP A 102 -0.12 -6.29 5.80
C TRP A 102 -0.57 -7.57 6.50
N TRP A 103 -1.89 -7.74 6.69
CA TRP A 103 -2.44 -8.87 7.42
C TRP A 103 -2.12 -10.21 6.74
N VAL A 104 -2.34 -10.30 5.43
CA VAL A 104 -2.03 -11.51 4.65
C VAL A 104 -0.52 -11.75 4.60
N GLY A 105 0.31 -10.70 4.47
CA GLY A 105 1.77 -10.81 4.47
C GLY A 105 2.32 -11.38 5.78
N VAL A 106 1.81 -10.91 6.91
CA VAL A 106 2.21 -11.42 8.23
C VAL A 106 1.73 -12.87 8.43
N LEU A 107 0.54 -13.24 7.92
CA LEU A 107 0.05 -14.63 8.01
C LEU A 107 0.88 -15.63 7.19
N ILE A 108 1.48 -15.20 6.09
CA ILE A 108 2.32 -16.05 5.23
C ILE A 108 3.76 -16.12 5.75
N GLY A 109 4.21 -15.06 6.42
CA GLY A 109 5.58 -14.92 6.88
C GLY A 109 5.91 -15.77 8.10
N PRO A 110 7.21 -15.92 8.43
CA PRO A 110 7.64 -16.57 9.67
C PRO A 110 7.24 -15.72 10.88
N ASP A 111 6.80 -16.40 11.93
CA ASP A 111 6.43 -15.85 13.23
C ASP A 111 7.19 -16.53 14.37
N SER A 112 6.93 -16.09 15.60
CA SER A 112 7.47 -16.72 16.82
C SER A 112 9.00 -16.81 16.85
N PHE A 113 9.70 -15.75 16.40
CA PHE A 113 11.17 -15.71 16.41
C PHE A 113 11.78 -16.08 17.75
N ALA A 114 11.21 -15.59 18.87
CA ALA A 114 11.71 -15.86 20.21
C ALA A 114 11.68 -17.36 20.56
N GLU A 115 10.64 -18.10 20.16
CA GLU A 115 10.53 -19.53 20.39
C GLU A 115 11.49 -20.31 19.48
N ARG A 116 11.59 -19.89 18.21
CA ARG A 116 12.50 -20.51 17.24
C ARG A 116 13.96 -20.37 17.66
N ILE A 117 14.36 -19.19 18.17
CA ILE A 117 15.74 -18.96 18.62
C ILE A 117 16.03 -19.69 19.94
N ALA A 118 15.05 -19.81 20.85
CA ALA A 118 15.20 -20.53 22.10
C ALA A 118 15.38 -22.06 21.92
N SER A 119 14.80 -22.61 20.83
CA SER A 119 14.90 -24.04 20.49
C SER A 119 16.02 -24.36 19.49
N ALA A 120 16.72 -23.35 19.01
CA ALA A 120 17.73 -23.50 17.97
C ALA A 120 19.00 -24.17 18.46
N LYS A 121 19.63 -24.93 17.58
CA LYS A 121 20.93 -25.56 17.82
C LYS A 121 22.07 -24.61 17.41
N SER A 122 23.25 -24.82 18.04
CA SER A 122 24.46 -24.09 17.65
C SER A 122 24.73 -24.23 16.13
N GLY A 123 24.95 -23.10 15.44
CA GLY A 123 25.18 -23.03 14.02
C GLY A 123 23.90 -22.87 13.19
N GLU A 124 22.72 -22.89 13.79
CA GLU A 124 21.45 -22.72 13.08
C GLU A 124 21.21 -21.25 12.72
N VAL A 125 20.65 -21.02 11.52
CA VAL A 125 20.36 -19.68 10.98
C VAL A 125 18.85 -19.46 10.99
N ILE A 126 18.40 -18.47 11.76
CA ILE A 126 16.99 -18.21 12.01
C ILE A 126 16.61 -16.82 11.47
N PRO A 127 15.66 -16.72 10.54
CA PRO A 127 15.14 -15.43 10.09
C PRO A 127 14.27 -14.79 11.18
N ILE A 128 14.24 -13.45 11.23
CA ILE A 128 13.32 -12.71 12.11
C ILE A 128 11.88 -12.86 11.64
N ASP A 129 10.94 -12.41 12.47
CA ASP A 129 9.52 -12.36 12.11
C ASP A 129 9.28 -11.41 10.95
N PHE A 130 8.34 -11.81 10.09
CA PHE A 130 7.88 -10.96 9.01
C PHE A 130 6.88 -9.94 9.54
N ALA A 131 7.33 -8.72 9.75
CA ALA A 131 6.53 -7.66 10.34
C ALA A 131 6.75 -6.32 9.64
N LEU A 132 5.74 -5.46 9.70
CA LEU A 132 5.85 -4.05 9.34
C LEU A 132 6.32 -3.29 10.58
N HIS A 133 7.44 -2.59 10.47
CA HIS A 133 8.04 -1.86 11.59
C HIS A 133 7.47 -0.46 11.74
N THR A 134 6.98 0.14 10.63
CA THR A 134 6.51 1.52 10.59
C THR A 134 5.11 1.62 10.03
N TRP A 135 4.12 1.97 10.87
CA TRP A 135 2.74 2.21 10.43
C TRP A 135 2.60 3.38 9.45
N VAL A 136 3.57 4.28 9.41
CA VAL A 136 3.62 5.38 8.42
C VAL A 136 3.65 4.84 6.98
N ALA A 137 4.17 3.63 6.75
CA ALA A 137 4.17 2.99 5.44
C ALA A 137 2.76 2.82 4.84
N VAL A 138 1.73 2.66 5.67
CA VAL A 138 0.32 2.61 5.25
C VAL A 138 -0.12 3.92 4.59
N LEU A 139 0.41 5.08 5.05
CA LEU A 139 0.07 6.38 4.48
C LEU A 139 0.54 6.53 3.03
N VAL A 140 1.58 5.81 2.63
CA VAL A 140 2.06 5.81 1.22
C VAL A 140 0.98 5.30 0.28
N TRP A 141 0.24 4.25 0.65
CA TRP A 141 -0.87 3.72 -0.13
C TRP A 141 -1.98 4.76 -0.32
N LEU A 142 -2.34 5.44 0.78
CA LEU A 142 -3.36 6.49 0.76
C LEU A 142 -2.93 7.66 -0.12
N LEU A 143 -1.72 8.18 0.08
CA LEU A 143 -1.19 9.30 -0.69
C LEU A 143 -1.09 8.95 -2.17
N ALA A 144 -0.58 7.77 -2.50
CA ALA A 144 -0.50 7.29 -3.88
C ALA A 144 -1.89 7.24 -4.56
N ALA A 145 -2.94 6.80 -3.85
CA ALA A 145 -4.30 6.80 -4.39
C ALA A 145 -4.87 8.21 -4.60
N MET A 146 -4.43 9.20 -3.83
CA MET A 146 -4.88 10.59 -3.98
C MET A 146 -4.25 11.28 -5.19
N VAL A 147 -3.05 10.89 -5.64
CA VAL A 147 -2.34 11.53 -6.75
C VAL A 147 -3.16 11.54 -8.06
N PRO A 148 -3.68 10.41 -8.59
CA PRO A 148 -4.48 10.42 -9.80
C PRO A 148 -5.76 11.24 -9.66
N MET A 149 -6.38 11.22 -8.48
CA MET A 149 -7.58 11.99 -8.18
C MET A 149 -7.29 13.50 -8.24
N LEU A 150 -6.18 13.93 -7.67
CA LEU A 150 -5.74 15.33 -7.69
C LEU A 150 -5.44 15.80 -9.12
N ILE A 151 -4.61 15.05 -9.85
CA ILE A 151 -4.25 15.36 -11.24
C ILE A 151 -5.49 15.49 -12.12
N ALA A 152 -6.39 14.52 -12.03
CA ALA A 152 -7.60 14.51 -12.83
C ALA A 152 -8.54 15.68 -12.47
N SER A 153 -8.64 16.05 -11.19
CA SER A 153 -9.43 17.20 -10.73
C SER A 153 -8.87 18.52 -11.27
N LEU A 154 -7.55 18.70 -11.25
CA LEU A 154 -6.88 19.87 -11.78
C LEU A 154 -7.08 20.01 -13.30
N LEU A 155 -6.97 18.89 -14.03
CA LEU A 155 -7.22 18.88 -15.48
C LEU A 155 -8.67 19.21 -15.82
N ALA A 156 -9.63 18.73 -15.05
CA ALA A 156 -11.04 19.03 -15.22
C ALA A 156 -11.33 20.52 -14.97
N ALA A 157 -10.75 21.11 -13.92
CA ALA A 157 -10.89 22.53 -13.61
C ALA A 157 -10.35 23.44 -14.73
N ARG A 158 -9.17 23.11 -15.27
CA ARG A 158 -8.57 23.87 -16.39
C ARG A 158 -9.45 23.84 -17.66
N ARG A 159 -10.05 22.68 -17.98
CA ARG A 159 -10.97 22.56 -19.13
C ARG A 159 -12.25 23.36 -18.93
N GLY A 160 -12.76 23.47 -17.72
CA GLY A 160 -13.90 24.32 -17.37
C GLY A 160 -13.60 25.81 -17.60
N ALA A 161 -12.47 26.29 -17.10
CA ALA A 161 -12.06 27.69 -17.22
C ALA A 161 -11.87 28.14 -18.69
N SER A 162 -11.29 27.28 -19.54
CA SER A 162 -11.09 27.60 -20.97
C SER A 162 -12.41 27.69 -21.77
N ARG A 163 -13.44 26.95 -21.37
CA ARG A 163 -14.78 27.03 -22.01
C ARG A 163 -15.52 28.31 -21.66
N THR A 164 -15.40 28.77 -20.41
CA THR A 164 -16.08 30.00 -19.93
C THR A 164 -15.44 31.27 -20.56
N GLY A 165 -14.10 31.27 -20.74
CA GLY A 165 -13.41 32.36 -21.43
C GLY A 165 -13.83 32.51 -22.90
N ARG A 166 -14.03 31.38 -23.59
CA ARG A 166 -14.42 31.40 -25.04
C ARG A 166 -15.86 31.83 -25.25
N ALA A 167 -16.76 31.54 -24.29
CA ALA A 167 -18.15 31.98 -24.36
C ALA A 167 -18.31 33.49 -24.20
N LYS A 168 -17.47 34.13 -23.36
CA LYS A 168 -17.50 35.58 -23.15
C LYS A 168 -16.99 36.38 -24.34
N THR A 169 -16.08 35.86 -25.15
CA THR A 169 -15.56 36.56 -26.34
C THR A 169 -16.52 36.51 -27.53
N SER A 170 -17.45 35.53 -27.59
CA SER A 170 -18.40 35.41 -28.67
C SER A 170 -19.68 36.24 -28.50
N THR A 171 -19.95 36.78 -27.30
CA THR A 171 -21.14 37.58 -27.00
C THR A 171 -20.88 39.09 -27.06
N GLY A 172 -19.64 39.50 -27.31
CA GLY A 172 -19.19 40.92 -27.36
C GLY A 172 -18.89 41.42 -28.77
N ALA A 173 -19.27 40.67 -29.82
CA ALA A 173 -19.20 41.07 -31.23
C ALA A 173 -20.60 41.10 -31.83
#